data_d3b24e2528b20c9a4afd37e8d23c54ce
#
_entry.id   d3b24e2528b20c9a4afd37e8d23c54ce
#
_cell.length_a   1.000
_cell.length_b   1.000
_cell.length_c   1.000
_cell.angle_alpha   90.00
_cell.angle_beta   90.00
_cell.angle_gamma   90.00
#
_symmetry.space_group_name_H-M   'P 1'
#
loop_
_entity.id
_entity.type
_entity.pdbx_description
1 polymer ?
#
loop_
_entity_poly.entity_id
_entity_poly.type
_entity_poly.pdbx_seq_one_letter_code
_entity_poly.pdbx_strand_id
1 'polypeptide(L)'
;MSKLEDLNTNASVQGILPDSLVTVVSVQWFGSEALELTYKTPAGKVANELLYRHDEPRIEVVEKGRPWSFDGDGQLFRLVSEAYRIRLPHLFDPVLAVHTSLVDPLPHQITAVYEEMLPRQPLRFLLADDPGAGKTIMAGLYIKELIARGDLQRCLIVCPGNLAEQWQDELFRRFHLPFEILTNDKLEAARTGNWFLESNLIIARLDKLSRNEDVQEKIKAPDCRWDLIVCDEAHKLSATFFGGETKYTKRYRLGQLLSGITRHFLLMTATPHNEIGRAHV
;
A
#
# COMPACT_ATOMS: atom_id res chain seq x y z
N MET A 1 3.24 53.52 4.08
CA MET A 1 3.25 52.88 5.40
C MET A 1 3.04 51.39 5.18
N SER A 2 4.01 50.62 5.50
CA SER A 2 3.92 49.15 5.37
C SER A 2 3.25 48.59 6.64
N LYS A 3 2.44 47.58 6.48
CA LYS A 3 1.83 46.82 7.61
C LYS A 3 2.74 45.67 8.01
N LEU A 4 2.57 45.16 9.23
CA LEU A 4 3.36 44.00 9.65
C LEU A 4 3.10 42.75 8.76
N GLU A 5 1.94 42.67 8.12
CA GLU A 5 1.58 41.61 7.16
C GLU A 5 2.38 41.66 5.85
N ASP A 6 3.01 42.80 5.54
CA ASP A 6 3.83 42.97 4.35
C ASP A 6 5.26 42.43 4.54
N LEU A 7 5.63 42.07 5.79
CA LEU A 7 6.92 41.50 6.15
C LEU A 7 7.00 40.04 5.73
N ASN A 8 7.52 39.76 4.56
CA ASN A 8 7.67 38.42 4.03
C ASN A 8 9.14 38.00 3.99
N THR A 9 9.42 36.72 4.00
CA THR A 9 10.79 36.17 3.87
C THR A 9 11.47 36.72 2.64
N ASN A 10 12.74 37.10 2.79
CA ASN A 10 13.57 37.78 1.78
C ASN A 10 13.11 39.20 1.40
N ALA A 11 12.19 39.81 2.11
CA ALA A 11 11.88 41.23 1.94
C ALA A 11 13.05 42.08 2.47
N SER A 12 13.35 43.19 1.78
CA SER A 12 14.30 44.23 2.26
C SER A 12 13.49 45.28 3.02
N VAL A 13 13.81 45.46 4.28
CA VAL A 13 13.07 46.31 5.22
C VAL A 13 13.99 47.39 5.80
N GLN A 14 13.52 48.63 5.80
CA GLN A 14 14.11 49.75 6.49
C GLN A 14 13.35 50.09 7.78
N GLY A 15 14.03 50.65 8.79
CA GLY A 15 13.41 51.06 10.03
C GLY A 15 13.52 50.04 11.18
N ILE A 16 14.16 48.90 10.94
CA ILE A 16 14.51 47.90 11.98
C ILE A 16 15.83 48.34 12.67
N LEU A 17 16.84 48.63 11.87
CA LEU A 17 18.10 49.21 12.37
C LEU A 17 18.24 50.66 11.87
N PRO A 18 18.90 51.56 12.66
CA PRO A 18 19.17 52.90 12.21
C PRO A 18 20.01 52.88 10.92
N ASP A 19 19.52 53.58 9.90
CA ASP A 19 20.21 53.82 8.63
C ASP A 19 20.68 52.57 7.88
N SER A 20 20.06 51.41 8.09
CA SER A 20 20.45 50.16 7.46
C SER A 20 19.25 49.38 6.95
N LEU A 21 19.36 48.85 5.72
CA LEU A 21 18.41 47.86 5.20
C LEU A 21 18.73 46.49 5.80
N VAL A 22 17.70 45.79 6.24
CA VAL A 22 17.80 44.41 6.71
C VAL A 22 17.00 43.49 5.79
N THR A 23 17.43 42.23 5.67
CA THR A 23 16.71 41.23 4.91
C THR A 23 15.95 40.30 5.89
N VAL A 24 14.66 40.15 5.70
CA VAL A 24 13.81 39.25 6.50
C VAL A 24 14.21 37.81 6.25
N VAL A 25 14.50 37.06 7.32
CA VAL A 25 14.81 35.62 7.27
C VAL A 25 13.56 34.80 7.58
N SER A 26 12.88 35.13 8.68
CA SER A 26 11.62 34.48 9.04
C SER A 26 10.73 35.41 9.87
N VAL A 27 9.46 35.10 9.88
CA VAL A 27 8.44 35.88 10.60
C VAL A 27 7.59 34.90 11.40
N GLN A 28 7.46 35.16 12.71
CA GLN A 28 6.62 34.39 13.61
C GLN A 28 5.61 35.27 14.30
N TRP A 29 4.32 34.99 14.11
CA TRP A 29 3.25 35.75 14.73
C TRP A 29 2.91 35.28 16.13
N PHE A 30 2.71 36.22 17.05
CA PHE A 30 2.16 36.00 18.39
C PHE A 30 0.81 36.72 18.51
N GLY A 31 -0.25 36.02 18.11
CA GLY A 31 -1.58 36.60 17.97
C GLY A 31 -1.68 37.56 16.78
N SER A 32 -2.52 38.60 16.87
CA SER A 32 -2.74 39.60 15.84
C SER A 32 -1.92 40.89 16.03
N GLU A 33 -1.28 41.07 17.17
CA GLU A 33 -0.72 42.35 17.63
C GLU A 33 0.80 42.36 17.68
N ALA A 34 1.45 41.18 17.71
CA ALA A 34 2.89 41.07 17.84
C ALA A 34 3.48 40.07 16.85
N LEU A 35 4.69 40.35 16.36
CA LEU A 35 5.44 39.58 15.39
C LEU A 35 6.89 39.55 15.76
N GLU A 36 7.48 38.37 15.87
CA GLU A 36 8.94 38.21 15.97
C GLU A 36 9.51 38.14 14.56
N LEU A 37 10.35 39.12 14.26
CA LEU A 37 11.09 39.25 13.02
C LEU A 37 12.51 38.75 13.22
N THR A 38 12.88 37.68 12.52
CA THR A 38 14.29 37.30 12.36
C THR A 38 14.81 37.93 11.08
N TYR A 39 15.88 38.69 11.20
CA TYR A 39 16.44 39.40 10.07
C TYR A 39 17.96 39.26 9.98
N LYS A 40 18.51 39.48 8.78
CA LYS A 40 19.93 39.46 8.48
C LYS A 40 20.38 40.89 8.16
N THR A 41 21.44 41.34 8.86
CA THR A 41 22.06 42.63 8.62
C THR A 41 22.91 42.59 7.33
N PRO A 42 23.30 43.76 6.76
CA PRO A 42 24.22 43.80 5.62
C PRO A 42 25.58 43.16 5.91
N ALA A 43 26.00 43.13 7.17
CA ALA A 43 27.21 42.46 7.63
C ALA A 43 27.08 40.94 7.76
N GLY A 44 25.91 40.38 7.42
CA GLY A 44 25.64 38.93 7.47
C GLY A 44 25.24 38.39 8.85
N LYS A 45 25.16 39.22 9.87
CA LYS A 45 24.74 38.81 11.21
C LYS A 45 23.22 38.64 11.27
N VAL A 46 22.75 37.55 11.87
CA VAL A 46 21.33 37.30 12.12
C VAL A 46 20.95 37.80 13.50
N ALA A 47 19.80 38.45 13.62
CA ALA A 47 19.23 38.95 14.87
C ALA A 47 17.70 38.86 14.83
N ASN A 48 17.10 38.92 16.01
CA ASN A 48 15.65 38.90 16.17
C ASN A 48 15.18 40.19 16.81
N GLU A 49 13.99 40.66 16.43
CA GLU A 49 13.30 41.78 17.05
C GLU A 49 11.81 41.49 17.15
N LEU A 50 11.19 41.83 18.27
CA LEU A 50 9.75 41.71 18.46
C LEU A 50 9.11 43.05 18.05
N LEU A 51 8.25 42.98 17.05
CA LEU A 51 7.55 44.15 16.50
C LEU A 51 6.08 44.10 16.91
N TYR A 52 5.51 45.26 17.15
CA TYR A 52 4.11 45.48 17.49
C TYR A 52 3.44 46.40 16.46
N ARG A 53 2.12 46.48 16.49
CA ARG A 53 1.36 47.37 15.59
C ARG A 53 1.79 48.85 15.66
N HIS A 54 2.23 49.31 16.80
CA HIS A 54 2.72 50.70 16.95
C HIS A 54 4.06 50.93 16.29
N ASP A 55 4.77 49.86 15.87
CA ASP A 55 6.05 49.95 15.14
C ASP A 55 5.85 50.13 13.63
N GLU A 56 4.66 49.88 13.10
CA GLU A 56 4.35 49.97 11.66
C GLU A 56 4.77 51.33 11.05
N PRO A 57 4.58 52.49 11.70
CA PRO A 57 4.97 53.78 11.10
C PRO A 57 6.47 53.95 10.85
N ARG A 58 7.34 53.21 11.57
CA ARG A 58 8.78 53.27 11.42
C ARG A 58 9.34 52.29 10.37
N ILE A 59 8.50 51.33 9.97
CA ILE A 59 8.90 50.25 9.09
C ILE A 59 8.50 50.55 7.65
N GLU A 60 9.42 50.35 6.73
CA GLU A 60 9.16 50.48 5.30
C GLU A 60 9.72 49.27 4.56
N VAL A 61 8.87 48.59 3.84
CA VAL A 61 9.26 47.48 2.96
C VAL A 61 9.71 48.08 1.62
N VAL A 62 11.02 48.08 1.41
CA VAL A 62 11.65 48.68 0.22
C VAL A 62 11.54 47.72 -0.97
N GLU A 63 11.74 46.45 -0.74
CA GLU A 63 11.62 45.41 -1.75
C GLU A 63 10.82 44.23 -1.21
N LYS A 64 9.77 43.86 -1.95
CA LYS A 64 8.93 42.70 -1.57
C LYS A 64 9.71 41.42 -1.76
N GLY A 65 9.85 40.65 -0.71
CA GLY A 65 10.45 39.31 -0.77
C GLY A 65 9.64 38.38 -1.69
N ARG A 66 10.31 37.38 -2.20
CA ARG A 66 9.63 36.33 -2.96
C ARG A 66 8.90 35.37 -1.99
N PRO A 67 7.73 34.85 -2.35
CA PRO A 67 7.01 33.90 -1.51
C PRO A 67 7.72 32.53 -1.39
N TRP A 68 8.84 32.39 -2.07
CA TRP A 68 9.69 31.19 -2.08
C TRP A 68 11.16 31.61 -2.08
N SER A 69 12.02 30.80 -1.47
CA SER A 69 13.46 30.98 -1.44
C SER A 69 14.20 29.72 -1.89
N PHE A 70 15.48 29.87 -2.28
CA PHE A 70 16.35 28.74 -2.62
C PHE A 70 17.34 28.42 -1.49
N ASP A 71 17.06 28.87 -0.27
CA ASP A 71 17.87 28.68 0.93
C ASP A 71 17.48 27.44 1.75
N GLY A 72 16.56 26.62 1.21
CA GLY A 72 16.19 25.35 1.80
C GLY A 72 17.37 24.36 1.85
N ASP A 73 17.32 23.42 2.81
CA ASP A 73 18.31 22.35 2.93
C ASP A 73 18.27 21.44 1.69
N GLY A 74 19.29 21.56 0.82
CA GLY A 74 19.43 20.78 -0.40
C GLY A 74 19.60 19.28 -0.14
N GLN A 75 20.16 18.87 1.01
CA GLN A 75 20.29 17.46 1.39
C GLN A 75 18.94 16.88 1.76
N LEU A 76 18.15 17.61 2.53
CA LEU A 76 16.79 17.21 2.87
C LEU A 76 15.89 17.14 1.63
N PHE A 77 15.96 18.13 0.74
CA PHE A 77 15.24 18.12 -0.54
C PHE A 77 15.57 16.88 -1.37
N ARG A 78 16.85 16.56 -1.48
CA ARG A 78 17.33 15.38 -2.20
C ARG A 78 16.80 14.09 -1.57
N LEU A 79 16.86 13.96 -0.24
CA LEU A 79 16.37 12.81 0.50
C LEU A 79 14.86 12.62 0.28
N VAL A 80 14.08 13.70 0.40
CA VAL A 80 12.62 13.67 0.18
C VAL A 80 12.30 13.31 -1.26
N SER A 81 13.00 13.90 -2.24
CA SER A 81 12.81 13.60 -3.66
C SER A 81 13.08 12.12 -3.97
N GLU A 82 14.17 11.56 -3.42
CA GLU A 82 14.46 10.12 -3.59
C GLU A 82 13.46 9.23 -2.87
N ALA A 83 12.99 9.61 -1.70
CA ALA A 83 11.94 8.88 -0.99
C ALA A 83 10.64 8.83 -1.80
N TYR A 84 10.25 9.94 -2.43
CA TYR A 84 9.11 9.97 -3.34
C TYR A 84 9.34 9.13 -4.60
N ARG A 85 10.53 9.18 -5.19
CA ARG A 85 10.88 8.35 -6.34
C ARG A 85 10.78 6.86 -6.04
N ILE A 86 11.22 6.43 -4.85
CA ILE A 86 11.09 5.04 -4.39
C ILE A 86 9.64 4.67 -4.10
N ARG A 87 8.86 5.59 -3.53
CA ARG A 87 7.45 5.35 -3.17
C ARG A 87 6.52 5.29 -4.38
N LEU A 88 6.82 6.05 -5.43
CA LEU A 88 5.94 6.23 -6.59
C LEU A 88 6.48 5.63 -7.91
N PRO A 89 7.36 4.58 -7.89
CA PRO A 89 7.92 4.05 -9.13
C PRO A 89 6.84 3.48 -10.05
N HIS A 90 5.73 2.96 -9.50
CA HIS A 90 4.59 2.44 -10.26
C HIS A 90 3.89 3.48 -11.14
N LEU A 91 4.07 4.79 -10.87
CA LEU A 91 3.55 5.86 -11.74
C LEU A 91 4.37 5.99 -13.03
N PHE A 92 5.62 5.52 -13.03
CA PHE A 92 6.56 5.61 -14.15
C PHE A 92 6.81 4.26 -14.81
N ASP A 93 6.57 3.16 -14.10
CA ASP A 93 6.71 1.80 -14.56
C ASP A 93 5.40 1.04 -14.35
N PRO A 94 4.60 0.86 -15.40
CA PRO A 94 3.30 0.18 -15.31
C PRO A 94 3.42 -1.32 -15.03
N VAL A 95 4.61 -1.90 -15.17
CA VAL A 95 4.90 -3.34 -14.98
C VAL A 95 6.00 -3.58 -13.95
N LEU A 96 6.02 -2.79 -12.90
CA LEU A 96 7.07 -2.78 -11.89
C LEU A 96 7.34 -4.16 -11.28
N ALA A 97 6.29 -4.96 -11.04
CA ALA A 97 6.45 -6.32 -10.51
C ALA A 97 7.26 -7.22 -11.45
N VAL A 98 7.14 -7.06 -12.75
CA VAL A 98 7.96 -7.81 -13.73
C VAL A 98 9.43 -7.43 -13.59
N HIS A 99 9.74 -6.13 -13.62
CA HIS A 99 11.12 -5.63 -13.58
C HIS A 99 11.83 -5.90 -12.24
N THR A 100 11.07 -6.10 -11.17
CA THR A 100 11.62 -6.34 -9.83
C THR A 100 11.52 -7.81 -9.37
N SER A 101 11.12 -8.72 -10.25
CA SER A 101 11.00 -10.15 -9.97
C SER A 101 12.01 -10.96 -10.78
N LEU A 102 12.30 -12.17 -10.31
CA LEU A 102 13.16 -13.13 -11.01
C LEU A 102 12.32 -14.07 -11.88
N VAL A 103 11.55 -13.47 -12.81
CA VAL A 103 10.66 -14.20 -13.73
C VAL A 103 10.75 -13.58 -15.11
N ASP A 104 10.66 -14.42 -16.13
CA ASP A 104 10.46 -14.03 -17.53
C ASP A 104 9.02 -14.40 -17.91
N PRO A 105 8.04 -13.52 -17.70
CA PRO A 105 6.65 -13.85 -17.89
C PRO A 105 6.31 -13.98 -19.36
N LEU A 106 5.45 -14.94 -19.68
CA LEU A 106 4.95 -15.14 -21.01
C LEU A 106 3.88 -14.08 -21.37
N PRO A 107 3.66 -13.77 -22.66
CA PRO A 107 2.71 -12.73 -23.07
C PRO A 107 1.30 -12.89 -22.46
N HIS A 108 0.75 -14.12 -22.44
CA HIS A 108 -0.57 -14.37 -21.86
C HIS A 108 -0.61 -14.08 -20.36
N GLN A 109 0.51 -14.24 -19.63
CA GLN A 109 0.59 -13.94 -18.21
C GLN A 109 0.58 -12.42 -17.96
N ILE A 110 1.26 -11.66 -18.83
CA ILE A 110 1.23 -10.20 -18.82
C ILE A 110 -0.19 -9.70 -19.08
N THR A 111 -0.82 -10.16 -20.17
CA THR A 111 -2.20 -9.79 -20.51
C THR A 111 -3.15 -10.12 -19.36
N ALA A 112 -3.10 -11.33 -18.79
CA ALA A 112 -3.97 -11.72 -17.67
C ALA A 112 -3.83 -10.79 -16.47
N VAL A 113 -2.60 -10.41 -16.09
CA VAL A 113 -2.37 -9.58 -14.89
C VAL A 113 -2.67 -8.12 -15.18
N TYR A 114 -2.09 -7.53 -16.23
CA TYR A 114 -2.08 -6.09 -16.44
C TYR A 114 -3.28 -5.56 -17.22
N GLU A 115 -3.84 -6.36 -18.11
CA GLU A 115 -4.99 -5.95 -18.92
C GLU A 115 -6.32 -6.43 -18.35
N GLU A 116 -6.33 -7.61 -17.67
CA GLU A 116 -7.58 -8.20 -17.17
C GLU A 116 -7.76 -8.07 -15.65
N MET A 117 -6.73 -8.35 -14.85
CA MET A 117 -6.89 -8.40 -13.39
C MET A 117 -6.71 -7.03 -12.74
N LEU A 118 -5.65 -6.30 -13.02
CA LEU A 118 -5.33 -5.02 -12.39
C LEU A 118 -6.37 -3.91 -12.62
N PRO A 119 -7.00 -3.77 -13.80
CA PRO A 119 -8.01 -2.75 -14.02
C PRO A 119 -9.33 -2.99 -13.26
N ARG A 120 -9.56 -4.23 -12.79
CA ARG A 120 -10.82 -4.61 -12.12
C ARG A 120 -10.73 -4.33 -10.62
N GLN A 121 -11.37 -3.27 -10.17
CA GLN A 121 -11.37 -2.84 -8.78
C GLN A 121 -12.79 -2.74 -8.22
N PRO A 122 -13.19 -3.54 -7.22
CA PRO A 122 -12.47 -4.69 -6.61
C PRO A 122 -12.38 -5.90 -7.54
N LEU A 123 -11.28 -6.66 -7.46
CA LEU A 123 -11.14 -7.89 -8.22
C LEU A 123 -12.06 -8.99 -7.67
N ARG A 124 -12.88 -9.57 -8.54
CA ARG A 124 -13.62 -10.82 -8.33
C ARG A 124 -13.41 -11.65 -9.59
N PHE A 125 -12.41 -12.52 -9.58
CA PHE A 125 -11.89 -13.11 -10.80
C PHE A 125 -11.65 -14.62 -10.66
N LEU A 126 -11.97 -15.35 -11.73
CA LEU A 126 -11.64 -16.76 -11.89
C LEU A 126 -10.55 -16.88 -12.96
N LEU A 127 -9.35 -17.21 -12.52
CA LEU A 127 -8.24 -17.55 -13.41
C LEU A 127 -8.30 -19.04 -13.72
N ALA A 128 -8.95 -19.36 -14.83
CA ALA A 128 -9.05 -20.71 -15.34
C ALA A 128 -8.09 -20.86 -16.53
N ASP A 129 -7.04 -21.65 -16.35
CA ASP A 129 -5.99 -21.84 -17.34
C ASP A 129 -5.40 -23.25 -17.22
N ASP A 130 -4.76 -23.76 -18.25
CA ASP A 130 -4.20 -25.10 -18.31
C ASP A 130 -3.18 -25.38 -17.17
N PRO A 131 -3.01 -26.66 -16.79
CA PRO A 131 -1.90 -27.05 -15.92
C PRO A 131 -0.57 -26.63 -16.55
N GLY A 132 0.28 -25.94 -15.78
CA GLY A 132 1.57 -25.47 -16.28
C GLY A 132 1.57 -24.10 -16.99
N ALA A 133 0.41 -23.47 -17.22
CA ALA A 133 0.33 -22.12 -17.79
C ALA A 133 0.93 -21.01 -16.89
N GLY A 134 1.36 -21.37 -15.67
CA GLY A 134 2.01 -20.43 -14.76
C GLY A 134 1.04 -19.59 -13.93
N LYS A 135 -0.10 -20.14 -13.53
CA LYS A 135 -1.06 -19.45 -12.65
C LYS A 135 -0.41 -18.87 -11.38
N THR A 136 0.52 -19.59 -10.78
CA THR A 136 1.31 -19.11 -9.62
C THR A 136 2.14 -17.87 -9.98
N ILE A 137 2.70 -17.81 -11.20
CA ILE A 137 3.43 -16.64 -11.69
C ILE A 137 2.49 -15.45 -11.84
N MET A 138 1.32 -15.64 -12.45
CA MET A 138 0.32 -14.57 -12.60
C MET A 138 -0.15 -14.04 -11.23
N ALA A 139 -0.45 -14.94 -10.28
CA ALA A 139 -0.81 -14.54 -8.93
C ALA A 139 0.33 -13.81 -8.20
N GLY A 140 1.57 -14.28 -8.32
CA GLY A 140 2.75 -13.64 -7.74
C GLY A 140 3.01 -12.24 -8.30
N LEU A 141 2.91 -12.06 -9.62
CA LEU A 141 2.99 -10.75 -10.28
C LEU A 141 1.88 -9.81 -9.79
N TYR A 142 0.64 -10.30 -9.73
CA TYR A 142 -0.50 -9.51 -9.28
C TYR A 142 -0.33 -9.05 -7.82
N ILE A 143 0.04 -9.97 -6.91
CA ILE A 143 0.30 -9.66 -5.50
C ILE A 143 1.40 -8.61 -5.38
N LYS A 144 2.53 -8.82 -6.07
CA LYS A 144 3.69 -7.92 -6.00
C LYS A 144 3.38 -6.53 -6.56
N GLU A 145 2.62 -6.47 -7.65
CA GLU A 145 2.19 -5.21 -8.23
C GLU A 145 1.26 -4.42 -7.29
N LEU A 146 0.29 -5.09 -6.65
CA LEU A 146 -0.58 -4.45 -5.67
C LEU A 146 0.19 -3.95 -4.43
N ILE A 147 1.19 -4.71 -3.95
CA ILE A 147 2.07 -4.27 -2.86
C ILE A 147 2.86 -3.03 -3.28
N ALA A 148 3.44 -3.03 -4.48
CA ALA A 148 4.21 -1.90 -5.00
C ALA A 148 3.37 -0.63 -5.16
N ARG A 149 2.09 -0.78 -5.52
CA ARG A 149 1.12 0.33 -5.61
C ARG A 149 0.57 0.80 -4.26
N GLY A 150 0.84 0.05 -3.18
CA GLY A 150 0.28 0.31 -1.86
C GLY A 150 -1.18 -0.11 -1.69
N ASP A 151 -1.73 -0.88 -2.63
CA ASP A 151 -3.11 -1.36 -2.62
C ASP A 151 -3.28 -2.67 -1.85
N LEU A 152 -2.18 -3.34 -1.49
CA LEU A 152 -2.16 -4.59 -0.75
C LEU A 152 -1.14 -4.54 0.38
N GLN A 153 -1.63 -4.76 1.59
CA GLN A 153 -0.82 -4.99 2.78
C GLN A 153 -1.00 -6.42 3.30
N ARG A 154 -2.22 -6.97 3.20
CA ARG A 154 -2.56 -8.27 3.77
C ARG A 154 -3.12 -9.22 2.71
N CYS A 155 -2.43 -10.36 2.54
CA CYS A 155 -2.80 -11.39 1.60
C CYS A 155 -2.89 -12.76 2.26
N LEU A 156 -3.95 -13.49 1.95
CA LEU A 156 -4.12 -14.89 2.32
C LEU A 156 -4.18 -15.76 1.06
N ILE A 157 -3.31 -16.74 0.98
CA ILE A 157 -3.36 -17.79 -0.05
C ILE A 157 -3.90 -19.06 0.57
N VAL A 158 -4.96 -19.59 -0.01
CA VAL A 158 -5.59 -20.86 0.40
C VAL A 158 -5.36 -21.88 -0.70
N CYS A 159 -4.60 -22.94 -0.40
CA CYS A 159 -4.20 -23.95 -1.36
C CYS A 159 -4.35 -25.37 -0.81
N PRO A 160 -4.33 -26.42 -1.63
CA PRO A 160 -4.18 -27.79 -1.19
C PRO A 160 -2.93 -28.00 -0.33
N GLY A 161 -3.02 -28.87 0.68
CA GLY A 161 -1.98 -29.02 1.67
C GLY A 161 -0.61 -29.39 1.10
N ASN A 162 -0.56 -30.16 0.03
CA ASN A 162 0.67 -30.55 -0.67
C ASN A 162 1.31 -29.44 -1.51
N LEU A 163 0.63 -28.32 -1.75
CA LEU A 163 1.15 -27.20 -2.54
C LEU A 163 1.63 -26.03 -1.68
N ALA A 164 1.42 -26.07 -0.36
CA ALA A 164 1.72 -24.92 0.50
C ALA A 164 3.20 -24.56 0.51
N GLU A 165 4.08 -25.55 0.60
CA GLU A 165 5.53 -25.37 0.58
C GLU A 165 6.03 -24.91 -0.80
N GLN A 166 5.45 -25.42 -1.88
CA GLN A 166 5.74 -24.98 -3.24
C GLN A 166 5.35 -23.52 -3.44
N TRP A 167 4.15 -23.11 -2.99
CA TRP A 167 3.72 -21.72 -3.01
C TRP A 167 4.70 -20.80 -2.28
N GLN A 168 5.11 -21.19 -1.07
CA GLN A 168 6.05 -20.41 -0.27
C GLN A 168 7.40 -20.26 -0.99
N ASP A 169 7.95 -21.35 -1.51
CA ASP A 169 9.24 -21.37 -2.19
C ASP A 169 9.21 -20.51 -3.47
N GLU A 170 8.17 -20.65 -4.32
CA GLU A 170 8.03 -19.87 -5.55
C GLU A 170 7.87 -18.38 -5.28
N LEU A 171 7.04 -18.00 -4.31
CA LEU A 171 6.82 -16.60 -3.94
C LEU A 171 8.09 -15.98 -3.38
N PHE A 172 8.81 -16.71 -2.56
CA PHE A 172 10.07 -16.21 -1.99
C PHE A 172 11.18 -16.09 -3.04
N ARG A 173 11.45 -17.15 -3.80
CA ARG A 173 12.56 -17.17 -4.75
C ARG A 173 12.34 -16.24 -5.95
N ARG A 174 11.12 -16.21 -6.49
CA ARG A 174 10.83 -15.47 -7.72
C ARG A 174 10.44 -14.04 -7.50
N PHE A 175 9.71 -13.75 -6.39
CA PHE A 175 9.10 -12.45 -6.14
C PHE A 175 9.66 -11.74 -4.91
N HIS A 176 10.47 -12.41 -4.08
CA HIS A 176 10.96 -11.91 -2.78
C HIS A 176 9.81 -11.59 -1.82
N LEU A 177 8.72 -12.36 -1.87
CA LEU A 177 7.56 -12.20 -1.00
C LEU A 177 7.63 -13.21 0.16
N PRO A 178 7.81 -12.76 1.41
CA PRO A 178 8.01 -13.62 2.57
C PRO A 178 6.70 -14.14 3.15
N PHE A 179 6.01 -14.99 2.41
CA PHE A 179 4.79 -15.62 2.91
C PHE A 179 5.10 -16.67 3.99
N GLU A 180 4.24 -16.73 5.00
CA GLU A 180 4.34 -17.69 6.09
C GLU A 180 3.23 -18.74 6.02
N ILE A 181 3.62 -20.03 6.17
CA ILE A 181 2.63 -21.12 6.23
C ILE A 181 1.98 -21.17 7.62
N LEU A 182 0.67 -21.27 7.66
CA LEU A 182 -0.13 -21.45 8.87
C LEU A 182 0.08 -22.86 9.45
N THR A 183 0.69 -22.95 10.63
CA THR A 183 0.89 -24.19 11.41
C THR A 183 0.05 -24.15 12.70
N ASN A 184 -0.07 -25.29 13.42
CA ASN A 184 -0.70 -25.30 14.73
C ASN A 184 0.14 -24.55 15.76
N ASP A 185 1.44 -24.77 15.77
CA ASP A 185 2.38 -24.12 16.69
C ASP A 185 2.28 -22.59 16.60
N LYS A 186 2.13 -22.03 15.39
CA LYS A 186 1.95 -20.60 15.19
C LYS A 186 0.61 -20.09 15.76
N LEU A 187 -0.46 -20.87 15.61
CA LEU A 187 -1.78 -20.51 16.18
C LEU A 187 -1.76 -20.52 17.70
N GLU A 188 -1.03 -21.46 18.32
CA GLU A 188 -0.89 -21.61 19.76
C GLU A 188 0.08 -20.58 20.36
N ALA A 189 1.16 -20.26 19.64
CA ALA A 189 2.17 -19.30 20.07
C ALA A 189 1.80 -17.83 19.84
N ALA A 190 0.61 -17.54 19.28
CA ALA A 190 0.19 -16.19 18.96
C ALA A 190 0.05 -15.32 20.21
N ARG A 191 0.80 -14.23 20.27
CA ARG A 191 0.84 -13.29 21.41
C ARG A 191 -0.50 -12.53 21.58
N THR A 192 -1.15 -12.24 20.47
CA THR A 192 -2.45 -11.55 20.41
C THR A 192 -3.62 -12.50 20.62
N GLY A 193 -3.38 -13.82 20.75
CA GLY A 193 -4.40 -14.86 20.70
C GLY A 193 -4.93 -15.15 19.29
N ASN A 194 -4.53 -14.32 18.32
CA ASN A 194 -4.91 -14.49 16.92
C ASN A 194 -3.72 -14.23 15.99
N TRP A 195 -3.07 -15.30 15.54
CA TRP A 195 -1.88 -15.21 14.68
C TRP A 195 -2.14 -14.47 13.34
N PHE A 196 -3.39 -14.48 12.86
CA PHE A 196 -3.74 -13.70 11.67
C PHE A 196 -3.58 -12.18 11.85
N LEU A 197 -3.46 -11.67 13.06
CA LEU A 197 -3.14 -10.25 13.33
C LEU A 197 -1.64 -9.98 13.34
N GLU A 198 -0.82 -11.01 13.47
CA GLU A 198 0.65 -10.91 13.62
C GLU A 198 1.41 -11.07 12.30
N SER A 199 0.79 -11.72 11.30
CA SER A 199 1.37 -11.92 9.97
C SER A 199 0.46 -11.37 8.89
N ASN A 200 1.05 -10.73 7.90
CA ASN A 200 0.32 -10.07 6.81
C ASN A 200 0.24 -10.93 5.53
N LEU A 201 1.24 -11.76 5.29
CA LEU A 201 1.34 -12.60 4.09
C LEU A 201 1.29 -14.06 4.51
N ILE A 202 0.14 -14.70 4.32
CA ILE A 202 -0.15 -16.02 4.90
C ILE A 202 -0.53 -17.03 3.82
N ILE A 203 0.01 -18.24 3.94
CA ILE A 203 -0.44 -19.42 3.19
C ILE A 203 -1.15 -20.36 4.15
N ALA A 204 -2.38 -20.75 3.84
CA ALA A 204 -3.16 -21.68 4.63
C ALA A 204 -3.62 -22.88 3.81
N ARG A 205 -3.59 -24.05 4.43
CA ARG A 205 -4.06 -25.28 3.81
C ARG A 205 -5.59 -25.34 3.80
N LEU A 206 -6.19 -25.55 2.63
CA LEU A 206 -7.64 -25.59 2.42
C LEU A 206 -8.35 -26.53 3.39
N ASP A 207 -7.80 -27.75 3.56
CA ASP A 207 -8.42 -28.76 4.42
C ASP A 207 -8.39 -28.38 5.90
N LYS A 208 -7.33 -27.70 6.35
CA LYS A 208 -7.23 -27.19 7.72
C LYS A 208 -8.28 -26.12 7.97
N LEU A 209 -8.38 -25.12 7.06
CA LEU A 209 -9.34 -24.04 7.19
C LEU A 209 -10.79 -24.55 7.11
N SER A 210 -11.08 -25.49 6.20
CA SER A 210 -12.45 -25.98 5.99
C SER A 210 -13.00 -26.84 7.13
N ARG A 211 -12.13 -27.39 7.97
CA ARG A 211 -12.52 -28.31 9.06
C ARG A 211 -12.49 -27.68 10.45
N ASN A 212 -11.81 -26.55 10.61
CA ASN A 212 -11.58 -25.92 11.92
C ASN A 212 -12.35 -24.60 12.02
N GLU A 213 -13.46 -24.64 12.77
CA GLU A 213 -14.35 -23.49 12.98
C GLU A 213 -13.67 -22.40 13.82
N ASP A 214 -12.84 -22.75 14.81
CA ASP A 214 -12.12 -21.79 15.64
C ASP A 214 -11.14 -20.96 14.78
N VAL A 215 -10.49 -21.58 13.80
CA VAL A 215 -9.61 -20.88 12.86
C VAL A 215 -10.42 -19.97 11.93
N GLN A 216 -11.64 -20.39 11.53
CA GLN A 216 -12.53 -19.56 10.72
C GLN A 216 -13.04 -18.35 11.51
N GLU A 217 -13.32 -18.48 12.80
CA GLU A 217 -13.69 -17.35 13.65
C GLU A 217 -12.52 -16.35 13.78
N LYS A 218 -11.31 -16.84 13.97
CA LYS A 218 -10.11 -16.00 14.04
C LYS A 218 -9.82 -15.24 12.74
N ILE A 219 -10.02 -15.87 11.57
CA ILE A 219 -9.74 -15.25 10.27
C ILE A 219 -10.76 -14.17 9.88
N LYS A 220 -12.00 -14.27 10.35
CA LYS A 220 -13.08 -13.31 10.11
C LYS A 220 -13.20 -12.23 11.19
N ALA A 221 -12.30 -12.23 12.20
CA ALA A 221 -12.29 -11.19 13.22
C ALA A 221 -12.28 -9.79 12.58
N PRO A 222 -13.00 -8.81 13.10
CA PRO A 222 -13.16 -7.48 12.49
C PRO A 222 -11.82 -6.76 12.21
N ASP A 223 -10.82 -7.06 13.02
CA ASP A 223 -9.46 -6.51 12.88
C ASP A 223 -8.63 -7.24 11.82
N CYS A 224 -9.07 -8.42 11.36
CA CYS A 224 -8.44 -9.19 10.28
C CYS A 224 -8.98 -8.74 8.91
N ARG A 225 -8.61 -7.54 8.47
CA ARG A 225 -8.99 -7.07 7.12
C ARG A 225 -8.05 -7.66 6.08
N TRP A 226 -8.62 -8.36 5.10
CA TRP A 226 -7.88 -8.93 3.99
C TRP A 226 -8.05 -8.09 2.74
N ASP A 227 -6.92 -7.63 2.16
CA ASP A 227 -6.96 -6.91 0.90
C ASP A 227 -7.19 -7.89 -0.25
N LEU A 228 -6.49 -9.03 -0.22
CA LEU A 228 -6.59 -10.08 -1.25
C LEU A 228 -6.64 -11.46 -0.60
N ILE A 229 -7.58 -12.28 -1.07
CA ILE A 229 -7.56 -13.73 -0.83
C ILE A 229 -7.44 -14.44 -2.18
N VAL A 230 -6.47 -15.35 -2.28
CA VAL A 230 -6.25 -16.22 -3.42
C VAL A 230 -6.63 -17.64 -3.04
N CYS A 231 -7.50 -18.29 -3.81
CA CYS A 231 -7.85 -19.70 -3.61
C CYS A 231 -7.36 -20.51 -4.81
N ASP A 232 -6.38 -21.35 -4.56
CA ASP A 232 -5.86 -22.28 -5.54
C ASP A 232 -6.69 -23.58 -5.56
N GLU A 233 -6.76 -24.23 -6.72
CA GLU A 233 -7.61 -25.37 -6.98
C GLU A 233 -9.08 -25.10 -6.60
N ALA A 234 -9.60 -23.97 -7.08
CA ALA A 234 -10.91 -23.43 -6.71
C ALA A 234 -12.08 -24.39 -7.02
N HIS A 235 -11.90 -25.34 -7.94
CA HIS A 235 -12.88 -26.39 -8.19
C HIS A 235 -13.22 -27.20 -6.93
N LYS A 236 -12.31 -27.27 -5.94
CA LYS A 236 -12.54 -27.95 -4.65
C LYS A 236 -13.50 -27.17 -3.73
N LEU A 237 -13.78 -25.91 -4.03
CA LEU A 237 -14.75 -25.08 -3.30
C LEU A 237 -16.18 -25.27 -3.82
N SER A 238 -16.43 -26.24 -4.69
CA SER A 238 -17.74 -26.48 -5.29
C SER A 238 -18.74 -27.12 -4.31
N ALA A 239 -20.03 -26.86 -4.56
CA ALA A 239 -21.12 -27.61 -4.02
C ALA A 239 -21.29 -28.91 -4.81
N THR A 240 -21.94 -29.93 -4.21
CA THR A 240 -22.28 -31.16 -4.91
C THR A 240 -23.78 -31.16 -5.20
N PHE A 241 -24.13 -31.57 -6.42
CA PHE A 241 -25.53 -31.76 -6.83
C PHE A 241 -25.82 -33.25 -6.96
N PHE A 242 -26.78 -33.75 -6.18
CA PHE A 242 -27.18 -35.14 -6.23
C PHE A 242 -28.67 -35.27 -5.95
N GLY A 243 -29.38 -36.04 -6.77
CA GLY A 243 -30.81 -36.36 -6.56
C GLY A 243 -31.76 -35.15 -6.65
N GLY A 244 -31.41 -34.09 -7.37
CA GLY A 244 -32.22 -32.87 -7.47
C GLY A 244 -31.95 -31.84 -6.36
N GLU A 245 -31.08 -32.15 -5.39
CA GLU A 245 -30.75 -31.25 -4.28
C GLU A 245 -29.27 -30.80 -4.34
N THR A 246 -29.03 -29.54 -3.99
CA THR A 246 -27.68 -28.98 -3.86
C THR A 246 -27.19 -29.16 -2.43
N LYS A 247 -26.14 -29.95 -2.25
CA LYS A 247 -25.44 -30.10 -0.97
C LYS A 247 -24.24 -29.20 -0.87
N TYR A 248 -24.29 -28.24 0.04
CA TYR A 248 -23.20 -27.34 0.33
C TYR A 248 -22.13 -28.02 1.18
N THR A 249 -20.95 -28.21 0.60
CA THR A 249 -19.79 -28.81 1.29
C THR A 249 -19.19 -27.83 2.30
N LYS A 250 -18.38 -28.33 3.26
CA LYS A 250 -17.62 -27.45 4.19
C LYS A 250 -16.67 -26.52 3.43
N ARG A 251 -16.06 -27.01 2.35
CA ARG A 251 -15.18 -26.19 1.49
C ARG A 251 -15.95 -25.10 0.74
N TYR A 252 -17.15 -25.38 0.23
CA TYR A 252 -18.01 -24.38 -0.39
C TYR A 252 -18.38 -23.27 0.60
N ARG A 253 -18.77 -23.61 1.83
CA ARG A 253 -19.08 -22.64 2.89
C ARG A 253 -17.87 -21.80 3.26
N LEU A 254 -16.68 -22.40 3.31
CA LEU A 254 -15.43 -21.68 3.48
C LEU A 254 -15.21 -20.69 2.34
N GLY A 255 -15.42 -21.05 1.08
CA GLY A 255 -15.30 -20.15 -0.06
C GLY A 255 -16.23 -18.94 0.05
N GLN A 256 -17.47 -19.13 0.48
CA GLN A 256 -18.42 -18.04 0.76
C GLN A 256 -17.93 -17.12 1.88
N LEU A 257 -17.44 -17.70 2.99
CA LEU A 257 -16.87 -16.93 4.10
C LEU A 257 -15.69 -16.07 3.62
N LEU A 258 -14.72 -16.67 2.94
CA LEU A 258 -13.53 -15.99 2.43
C LEU A 258 -13.88 -14.86 1.46
N SER A 259 -14.86 -15.09 0.58
CA SER A 259 -15.35 -14.05 -0.33
C SER A 259 -15.95 -12.85 0.40
N GLY A 260 -16.58 -13.06 1.56
CA GLY A 260 -17.22 -12.01 2.35
C GLY A 260 -16.26 -11.14 3.17
N ILE A 261 -15.03 -11.61 3.45
CA ILE A 261 -14.08 -10.94 4.33
C ILE A 261 -12.91 -10.27 3.61
N THR A 262 -12.90 -10.26 2.29
CA THR A 262 -11.82 -9.69 1.49
C THR A 262 -12.31 -8.69 0.46
N ARG A 263 -11.46 -7.68 0.18
CA ARG A 263 -11.70 -6.71 -0.90
C ARG A 263 -11.54 -7.39 -2.27
N HIS A 264 -10.41 -8.04 -2.52
CA HIS A 264 -10.11 -8.75 -3.76
C HIS A 264 -10.17 -10.25 -3.56
N PHE A 265 -10.79 -10.97 -4.50
CA PHE A 265 -10.92 -12.42 -4.42
C PHE A 265 -10.54 -13.06 -5.76
N LEU A 266 -9.43 -13.80 -5.74
CA LEU A 266 -8.89 -14.50 -6.89
C LEU A 266 -9.08 -16.01 -6.72
N LEU A 267 -9.85 -16.60 -7.59
CA LEU A 267 -10.02 -18.05 -7.69
C LEU A 267 -9.13 -18.58 -8.83
N MET A 268 -8.41 -19.65 -8.59
CA MET A 268 -7.52 -20.25 -9.59
C MET A 268 -7.83 -21.73 -9.74
N THR A 269 -7.87 -22.22 -10.96
CA THR A 269 -8.06 -23.65 -11.24
C THR A 269 -7.54 -24.02 -12.61
N ALA A 270 -7.07 -25.26 -12.74
CA ALA A 270 -6.79 -25.85 -14.05
C ALA A 270 -8.02 -26.53 -14.66
N THR A 271 -9.01 -26.84 -13.82
CA THR A 271 -10.23 -27.59 -14.23
C THR A 271 -11.45 -26.78 -13.78
N PRO A 272 -11.95 -25.82 -14.59
CA PRO A 272 -13.14 -25.03 -14.25
C PRO A 272 -14.41 -25.89 -14.15
N HIS A 273 -14.38 -27.10 -14.74
CA HIS A 273 -15.46 -28.08 -14.66
C HIS A 273 -14.97 -29.34 -13.93
N ASN A 274 -15.75 -29.85 -12.97
CA ASN A 274 -15.51 -31.18 -12.44
C ASN A 274 -15.69 -32.20 -13.55
N GLU A 275 -14.76 -33.17 -13.68
CA GLU A 275 -14.63 -34.17 -14.72
C GLU A 275 -15.75 -35.23 -14.75
N ILE A 276 -16.95 -34.94 -14.39
CA ILE A 276 -18.05 -35.87 -14.66
C ILE A 276 -19.03 -35.15 -15.57
N GLY A 277 -18.79 -35.43 -16.84
CA GLY A 277 -19.55 -34.92 -17.97
C GLY A 277 -20.99 -34.63 -17.69
N ARG A 278 -21.26 -33.35 -17.63
CA ARG A 278 -22.49 -32.76 -18.13
C ARG A 278 -22.31 -31.25 -18.05
N ALA A 279 -22.01 -30.63 -19.16
CA ALA A 279 -22.42 -29.27 -19.38
C ALA A 279 -23.90 -29.18 -19.06
N HIS A 280 -24.28 -28.45 -18.06
CA HIS A 280 -25.65 -28.07 -17.86
C HIS A 280 -25.72 -26.56 -17.82
N VAL A 281 -26.18 -26.09 -18.96
CA VAL A 281 -27.04 -24.99 -19.34
C VAL A 281 -27.16 -23.90 -18.28
#